data_8e28214d4705d658b9fce386eb91cee1
#
_entry.id   8e28214d4705d658b9fce386eb91cee1
#
_cell.length_a   1.000
_cell.length_b   1.000
_cell.length_c   1.000
_cell.angle_alpha   90.00
_cell.angle_beta   90.00
_cell.angle_gamma   90.00
#
_symmetry.space_group_name_H-M   'P 1'
#
loop_
_entity.id
_entity.type
_entity.pdbx_description
1 polymer ?
#
loop_
_entity_poly.entity_id
_entity_poly.type
_entity_poly.pdbx_seq_one_letter_code
_entity_poly.pdbx_strand_id
1 'polypeptide(L)'
;EPATENPLFNLPNVVCTPHLGAATTEAQENVALQVAEQMSDYLLTGAVTNALNMPSVTAEEAKVMGPWLKLSGHLGAFIGQMTDEPIKAINILYDGSVAEMNLNALNCGVVAGIMKRANPDVNMVSAPVVAREKGIQISTTNQDKSGVFDGYIKVTVVTEKRERSIAGTVFSDGKPRFIQIKGIQIDAEPWAKMA
;
A
#
# COMPACT_ATOMS: atom_id res chain seq x y z
N GLU A 1 -22.25 18.56 11.99
CA GLU A 1 -23.39 17.78 12.51
C GLU A 1 -23.82 18.32 13.89
N PRO A 2 -25.11 18.38 14.14
CA PRO A 2 -26.23 18.03 13.23
C PRO A 2 -26.46 19.10 12.16
N ALA A 3 -26.98 18.69 11.00
CA ALA A 3 -27.43 19.64 9.97
C ALA A 3 -28.62 20.43 10.49
N THR A 4 -28.58 21.75 10.37
CA THR A 4 -29.70 22.62 10.76
C THR A 4 -30.64 22.90 9.60
N GLU A 5 -30.16 22.77 8.36
CA GLU A 5 -30.93 22.95 7.13
C GLU A 5 -30.56 21.85 6.13
N ASN A 6 -31.55 21.19 5.55
CA ASN A 6 -31.37 20.20 4.50
C ASN A 6 -32.63 20.14 3.63
N PRO A 7 -32.51 20.06 2.29
CA PRO A 7 -33.65 19.95 1.36
C PRO A 7 -34.56 18.75 1.62
N LEU A 8 -34.09 17.73 2.32
CA LEU A 8 -34.86 16.54 2.67
C LEU A 8 -35.71 16.70 3.93
N PHE A 9 -35.47 17.74 4.73
CA PHE A 9 -36.25 17.98 5.94
C PHE A 9 -37.70 18.32 5.57
N ASN A 10 -38.63 17.81 6.36
CA ASN A 10 -40.08 18.02 6.22
C ASN A 10 -40.72 17.45 4.94
N LEU A 11 -40.04 16.60 4.18
CA LEU A 11 -40.68 15.82 3.12
C LEU A 11 -41.54 14.69 3.73
N PRO A 12 -42.78 14.47 3.22
CA PRO A 12 -43.74 13.53 3.86
C PRO A 12 -43.29 12.04 3.83
N ASN A 13 -42.33 11.71 2.98
CA ASN A 13 -41.80 10.36 2.82
C ASN A 13 -40.36 10.22 3.34
N VAL A 14 -39.86 11.19 4.09
CA VAL A 14 -38.48 11.19 4.65
C VAL A 14 -38.56 11.25 6.17
N VAL A 15 -37.87 10.32 6.82
CA VAL A 15 -37.64 10.32 8.27
C VAL A 15 -36.17 10.61 8.49
N CYS A 16 -35.89 11.68 9.22
CA CYS A 16 -34.52 12.06 9.57
C CYS A 16 -34.27 11.75 11.05
N THR A 17 -33.14 11.13 11.33
CA THR A 17 -32.69 10.88 12.70
C THR A 17 -31.33 11.56 12.91
N PRO A 18 -30.97 11.92 14.15
CA PRO A 18 -29.58 12.27 14.46
C PRO A 18 -28.69 11.02 14.32
N HIS A 19 -27.40 11.19 14.49
CA HIS A 19 -26.41 10.11 14.42
C HIS A 19 -26.59 9.14 15.60
N LEU A 20 -27.39 8.06 15.39
CA LEU A 20 -27.80 7.14 16.45
C LEU A 20 -27.00 5.84 16.47
N GLY A 21 -26.08 5.58 15.52
CA GLY A 21 -25.42 4.28 15.34
C GLY A 21 -24.65 3.77 16.57
N ALA A 22 -24.18 4.65 17.43
CA ALA A 22 -23.47 4.29 18.66
C ALA A 22 -24.06 5.02 19.89
N ALA A 23 -25.35 5.37 19.88
CA ALA A 23 -25.96 6.16 20.94
C ALA A 23 -26.43 5.33 22.14
N THR A 24 -26.55 4.00 22.03
CA THR A 24 -26.91 3.13 23.14
C THR A 24 -25.66 2.59 23.84
N THR A 25 -25.75 2.27 25.14
CA THR A 25 -24.66 1.66 25.91
C THR A 25 -24.18 0.37 25.25
N GLU A 26 -25.10 -0.47 24.83
CA GLU A 26 -24.79 -1.73 24.11
C GLU A 26 -23.99 -1.49 22.82
N ALA A 27 -24.39 -0.48 22.03
CA ALA A 27 -23.68 -0.14 20.80
C ALA A 27 -22.26 0.38 21.09
N GLN A 28 -22.08 1.19 22.15
CA GLN A 28 -20.78 1.67 22.58
C GLN A 28 -19.85 0.54 23.05
N GLU A 29 -20.38 -0.40 23.83
CA GLU A 29 -19.63 -1.58 24.26
C GLU A 29 -19.22 -2.46 23.09
N ASN A 30 -20.14 -2.74 22.16
CA ASN A 30 -19.85 -3.54 20.96
C ASN A 30 -18.81 -2.87 20.05
N VAL A 31 -18.91 -1.56 19.85
CA VAL A 31 -17.90 -0.81 19.07
C VAL A 31 -16.54 -0.86 19.74
N ALA A 32 -16.48 -0.68 21.06
CA ALA A 32 -15.22 -0.74 21.80
C ALA A 32 -14.55 -2.12 21.69
N LEU A 33 -15.33 -3.20 21.82
CA LEU A 33 -14.84 -4.57 21.66
C LEU A 33 -14.33 -4.82 20.22
N GLN A 34 -15.11 -4.45 19.20
CA GLN A 34 -14.70 -4.62 17.81
C GLN A 34 -13.42 -3.84 17.48
N VAL A 35 -13.29 -2.62 17.97
CA VAL A 35 -12.07 -1.82 17.77
C VAL A 35 -10.88 -2.48 18.46
N ALA A 36 -11.05 -2.97 19.69
CA ALA A 36 -9.99 -3.67 20.41
C ALA A 36 -9.54 -4.95 19.70
N GLU A 37 -10.48 -5.73 19.18
CA GLU A 37 -10.19 -6.93 18.38
C GLU A 37 -9.42 -6.58 17.10
N GLN A 38 -9.89 -5.59 16.32
CA GLN A 38 -9.24 -5.16 15.08
C GLN A 38 -7.83 -4.61 15.34
N MET A 39 -7.63 -3.85 16.41
CA MET A 39 -6.31 -3.38 16.80
C MET A 39 -5.38 -4.52 17.20
N SER A 40 -5.91 -5.50 17.95
CA SER A 40 -5.16 -6.70 18.32
C SER A 40 -4.73 -7.51 17.10
N ASP A 41 -5.65 -7.74 16.16
CA ASP A 41 -5.37 -8.44 14.91
C ASP A 41 -4.30 -7.71 14.09
N TYR A 42 -4.38 -6.39 14.00
CA TYR A 42 -3.36 -5.59 13.32
C TYR A 42 -1.98 -5.74 13.97
N LEU A 43 -1.90 -5.65 15.28
CA LEU A 43 -0.63 -5.74 16.00
C LEU A 43 -0.01 -7.15 15.96
N LEU A 44 -0.84 -8.19 15.99
CA LEU A 44 -0.38 -9.58 16.03
C LEU A 44 -0.12 -10.17 14.63
N THR A 45 -0.93 -9.81 13.65
CA THR A 45 -0.94 -10.46 12.33
C THR A 45 -0.68 -9.52 11.16
N GLY A 46 -0.80 -8.20 11.39
CA GLY A 46 -0.77 -7.19 10.32
C GLY A 46 -2.07 -7.07 9.54
N ALA A 47 -3.14 -7.76 9.96
CA ALA A 47 -4.44 -7.65 9.33
C ALA A 47 -5.02 -6.23 9.50
N VAL A 48 -5.59 -5.70 8.42
CA VAL A 48 -6.25 -4.39 8.41
C VAL A 48 -7.70 -4.60 8.00
N THR A 49 -8.62 -4.47 8.96
CA THR A 49 -10.05 -4.59 8.70
C THR A 49 -10.75 -3.27 9.04
N ASN A 50 -11.72 -2.88 8.21
CA ASN A 50 -12.53 -1.68 8.41
C ASN A 50 -11.77 -0.35 8.56
N ALA A 51 -10.51 -0.26 8.12
CA ALA A 51 -9.78 0.99 8.10
C ALA A 51 -10.31 1.92 6.99
N LEU A 52 -10.53 3.20 7.30
CA LEU A 52 -11.03 4.18 6.34
C LEU A 52 -9.95 4.64 5.35
N ASN A 53 -8.72 4.60 5.75
CA ASN A 53 -7.58 5.22 5.05
C ASN A 53 -6.49 4.23 4.65
N MET A 54 -6.72 2.93 4.86
CA MET A 54 -5.83 1.85 4.42
C MET A 54 -6.62 0.78 3.67
N PRO A 55 -6.02 0.12 2.68
CA PRO A 55 -6.61 -1.06 2.05
C PRO A 55 -6.85 -2.15 3.09
N SER A 56 -8.01 -2.78 3.04
CA SER A 56 -8.31 -3.94 3.90
C SER A 56 -7.46 -5.14 3.50
N VAL A 57 -6.88 -5.81 4.49
CA VAL A 57 -6.09 -7.03 4.36
C VAL A 57 -6.51 -7.97 5.48
N THR A 58 -7.07 -9.12 5.14
CA THR A 58 -7.45 -10.13 6.15
C THR A 58 -6.23 -10.77 6.81
N ALA A 59 -6.41 -11.43 7.95
CA ALA A 59 -5.31 -12.11 8.66
C ALA A 59 -4.67 -13.24 7.81
N GLU A 60 -5.45 -13.89 6.96
CA GLU A 60 -4.97 -14.92 6.04
C GLU A 60 -4.16 -14.30 4.90
N GLU A 61 -4.69 -13.26 4.28
CA GLU A 61 -3.98 -12.49 3.26
C GLU A 61 -2.70 -11.86 3.82
N ALA A 62 -2.71 -11.34 5.04
CA ALA A 62 -1.54 -10.73 5.68
C ALA A 62 -0.36 -11.71 5.79
N LYS A 63 -0.61 -12.99 6.03
CA LYS A 63 0.45 -14.01 6.08
C LYS A 63 1.13 -14.21 4.72
N VAL A 64 0.35 -14.24 3.64
CA VAL A 64 0.86 -14.41 2.28
C VAL A 64 1.43 -13.11 1.76
N MET A 65 0.76 -11.99 2.01
CA MET A 65 1.16 -10.66 1.54
C MET A 65 2.32 -10.05 2.32
N GLY A 66 2.54 -10.45 3.58
CA GLY A 66 3.57 -9.85 4.45
C GLY A 66 4.95 -9.75 3.80
N PRO A 67 5.50 -10.83 3.22
CA PRO A 67 6.76 -10.80 2.49
C PRO A 67 6.73 -9.86 1.27
N TRP A 68 5.62 -9.81 0.53
CA TRP A 68 5.44 -8.95 -0.64
C TRP A 68 5.31 -7.47 -0.27
N LEU A 69 4.65 -7.16 0.86
CA LEU A 69 4.60 -5.80 1.41
C LEU A 69 5.99 -5.33 1.84
N LYS A 70 6.79 -6.19 2.48
CA LYS A 70 8.19 -5.90 2.80
C LYS A 70 8.99 -5.64 1.53
N LEU A 71 8.87 -6.51 0.52
CA LEU A 71 9.51 -6.34 -0.77
C LEU A 71 9.13 -5.00 -1.42
N SER A 72 7.84 -4.66 -1.45
CA SER A 72 7.34 -3.40 -2.01
C SER A 72 7.99 -2.19 -1.35
N GLY A 73 8.05 -2.19 -0.01
CA GLY A 73 8.72 -1.13 0.75
C GLY A 73 10.23 -1.05 0.45
N HIS A 74 10.92 -2.19 0.35
CA HIS A 74 12.35 -2.24 0.02
C HIS A 74 12.65 -1.77 -1.41
N LEU A 75 11.85 -2.21 -2.39
CA LEU A 75 11.96 -1.75 -3.78
C LEU A 75 11.79 -0.24 -3.87
N GLY A 76 10.75 0.28 -3.21
CA GLY A 76 10.49 1.72 -3.15
C GLY A 76 11.62 2.49 -2.48
N ALA A 77 12.08 2.03 -1.32
CA ALA A 77 13.16 2.69 -0.58
C ALA A 77 14.47 2.71 -1.38
N PHE A 78 14.83 1.60 -2.01
CA PHE A 78 16.05 1.49 -2.80
C PHE A 78 16.03 2.42 -4.02
N ILE A 79 14.96 2.35 -4.83
CA ILE A 79 14.87 3.18 -6.04
C ILE A 79 14.71 4.67 -5.70
N GLY A 80 14.03 4.98 -4.58
CA GLY A 80 13.95 6.34 -4.06
C GLY A 80 15.30 6.91 -3.68
N GLN A 81 16.17 6.11 -3.04
CA GLN A 81 17.55 6.51 -2.71
C GLN A 81 18.42 6.69 -3.95
N MET A 82 18.19 5.90 -5.00
CA MET A 82 18.91 6.03 -6.27
C MET A 82 18.45 7.23 -7.12
N THR A 83 17.34 7.88 -6.76
CA THR A 83 16.73 8.93 -7.58
C THR A 83 16.94 10.30 -6.93
N ASP A 84 17.82 11.12 -7.51
CA ASP A 84 18.17 12.46 -7.04
C ASP A 84 17.37 13.58 -7.71
N GLU A 85 16.61 13.23 -8.75
CA GLU A 85 15.84 14.16 -9.57
C GLU A 85 14.36 14.12 -9.19
N PRO A 86 13.61 15.20 -9.45
CA PRO A 86 12.15 15.18 -9.28
C PRO A 86 11.50 14.06 -10.08
N ILE A 87 10.68 13.27 -9.40
CA ILE A 87 9.96 12.14 -9.98
C ILE A 87 8.72 12.67 -10.70
N LYS A 88 8.50 12.23 -11.94
CA LYS A 88 7.31 12.52 -12.75
C LYS A 88 6.30 11.37 -12.71
N ALA A 89 6.81 10.14 -12.79
CA ALA A 89 5.95 8.96 -12.77
C ALA A 89 6.60 7.79 -12.03
N ILE A 90 5.74 6.94 -11.48
CA ILE A 90 6.07 5.67 -10.87
C ILE A 90 5.23 4.61 -11.57
N ASN A 91 5.88 3.70 -12.31
CA ASN A 91 5.22 2.60 -13.00
C ASN A 91 5.54 1.30 -12.26
N ILE A 92 4.50 0.58 -11.83
CA ILE A 92 4.62 -0.65 -11.06
C ILE A 92 4.04 -1.78 -11.89
N LEU A 93 4.85 -2.78 -12.16
CA LEU A 93 4.45 -3.99 -12.86
C LEU A 93 4.42 -5.15 -11.88
N TYR A 94 3.32 -5.87 -11.89
CA TYR A 94 3.11 -7.13 -11.16
C TYR A 94 3.01 -8.26 -12.17
N ASP A 95 3.78 -9.31 -11.97
CA ASP A 95 3.80 -10.48 -12.84
C ASP A 95 3.62 -11.78 -12.03
N GLY A 96 2.80 -12.70 -12.55
CA GLY A 96 2.51 -13.99 -11.93
C GLY A 96 1.62 -13.89 -10.69
N SER A 97 1.83 -14.79 -9.70
CA SER A 97 0.96 -14.94 -8.54
C SER A 97 0.72 -13.65 -7.74
N VAL A 98 1.68 -12.74 -7.70
CA VAL A 98 1.54 -11.45 -7.01
C VAL A 98 0.51 -10.52 -7.68
N ALA A 99 0.23 -10.70 -8.97
CA ALA A 99 -0.73 -9.87 -9.69
C ALA A 99 -2.19 -10.10 -9.25
N GLU A 100 -2.47 -11.21 -8.58
CA GLU A 100 -3.79 -11.56 -8.02
C GLU A 100 -4.01 -11.05 -6.60
N MET A 101 -2.97 -10.49 -5.96
CA MET A 101 -3.03 -10.00 -4.59
C MET A 101 -3.68 -8.60 -4.52
N ASN A 102 -3.82 -8.07 -3.29
CA ASN A 102 -4.27 -6.70 -3.07
C ASN A 102 -3.20 -5.68 -3.53
N LEU A 103 -3.23 -5.34 -4.82
CA LEU A 103 -2.25 -4.45 -5.44
C LEU A 103 -2.27 -3.03 -4.86
N ASN A 104 -3.41 -2.59 -4.34
CA ASN A 104 -3.48 -1.27 -3.73
C ASN A 104 -2.58 -1.18 -2.48
N ALA A 105 -2.57 -2.20 -1.64
CA ALA A 105 -1.68 -2.27 -0.48
C ALA A 105 -0.20 -2.30 -0.90
N LEU A 106 0.14 -3.07 -1.93
CA LEU A 106 1.50 -3.15 -2.47
C LEU A 106 1.95 -1.82 -3.09
N ASN A 107 1.08 -1.15 -3.84
CA ASN A 107 1.32 0.18 -4.39
C ASN A 107 1.63 1.18 -3.27
N CYS A 108 0.82 1.20 -2.21
CA CYS A 108 1.06 2.07 -1.05
C CYS A 108 2.44 1.79 -0.42
N GLY A 109 2.86 0.54 -0.33
CA GLY A 109 4.18 0.14 0.15
C GLY A 109 5.32 0.69 -0.71
N VAL A 110 5.22 0.52 -2.03
CA VAL A 110 6.22 1.06 -2.99
C VAL A 110 6.31 2.58 -2.89
N VAL A 111 5.17 3.27 -2.95
CA VAL A 111 5.13 4.74 -2.94
C VAL A 111 5.65 5.29 -1.60
N ALA A 112 5.29 4.67 -0.48
CA ALA A 112 5.81 5.04 0.83
C ALA A 112 7.33 4.89 0.89
N GLY A 113 7.87 3.78 0.39
CA GLY A 113 9.32 3.57 0.31
C GLY A 113 10.03 4.67 -0.48
N ILE A 114 9.50 5.03 -1.65
CA ILE A 114 10.06 6.09 -2.50
C ILE A 114 10.03 7.45 -1.78
N MET A 115 8.89 7.79 -1.18
CA MET A 115 8.67 9.11 -0.57
C MET A 115 9.45 9.31 0.72
N LYS A 116 9.78 8.26 1.47
CA LYS A 116 10.50 8.34 2.76
C LYS A 116 11.83 9.06 2.67
N ARG A 117 12.50 9.05 1.51
CA ARG A 117 13.75 9.80 1.34
C ARG A 117 13.53 11.32 1.46
N ALA A 118 12.46 11.82 0.88
CA ALA A 118 12.15 13.26 0.88
C ALA A 118 11.39 13.69 2.14
N ASN A 119 10.65 12.80 2.74
CA ASN A 119 9.88 13.03 3.96
C ASN A 119 9.84 11.74 4.80
N PRO A 120 10.63 11.65 5.88
CA PRO A 120 10.70 10.46 6.74
C PRO A 120 9.37 10.09 7.41
N ASP A 121 8.47 11.06 7.62
CA ASP A 121 7.18 10.86 8.29
C ASP A 121 6.11 10.25 7.37
N VAL A 122 6.41 10.11 6.07
CA VAL A 122 5.49 9.47 5.12
C VAL A 122 5.37 7.98 5.42
N ASN A 123 4.13 7.52 5.46
CA ASN A 123 3.76 6.12 5.65
C ASN A 123 2.85 5.65 4.51
N MET A 124 2.40 4.39 4.56
CA MET A 124 1.55 3.79 3.52
C MET A 124 0.21 4.51 3.32
N VAL A 125 -0.29 5.20 4.35
CA VAL A 125 -1.55 5.97 4.30
C VAL A 125 -1.35 7.30 3.59
N SER A 126 -0.32 8.05 3.99
CA SER A 126 -0.06 9.41 3.48
C SER A 126 0.66 9.43 2.12
N ALA A 127 1.42 8.40 1.79
CA ALA A 127 2.25 8.37 0.59
C ALA A 127 1.50 8.61 -0.72
N PRO A 128 0.34 7.98 -1.00
CA PRO A 128 -0.40 8.23 -2.22
C PRO A 128 -0.91 9.67 -2.34
N VAL A 129 -1.28 10.27 -1.21
CA VAL A 129 -1.74 11.67 -1.16
C VAL A 129 -0.57 12.61 -1.45
N VAL A 130 0.56 12.42 -0.77
CA VAL A 130 1.78 13.22 -0.99
C VAL A 130 2.27 13.10 -2.44
N ALA A 131 2.25 11.91 -3.02
CA ALA A 131 2.63 11.72 -4.41
C ALA A 131 1.71 12.49 -5.37
N ARG A 132 0.39 12.45 -5.13
CA ARG A 132 -0.60 13.21 -5.92
C ARG A 132 -0.39 14.72 -5.81
N GLU A 133 -0.17 15.23 -4.60
CA GLU A 133 0.08 16.66 -4.36
C GLU A 133 1.35 17.14 -5.07
N LYS A 134 2.36 16.26 -5.21
CA LYS A 134 3.56 16.53 -5.98
C LYS A 134 3.39 16.35 -7.51
N GLY A 135 2.20 16.00 -7.99
CA GLY A 135 1.92 15.77 -9.40
C GLY A 135 2.56 14.49 -9.96
N ILE A 136 2.95 13.52 -9.11
CA ILE A 136 3.55 12.27 -9.54
C ILE A 136 2.45 11.34 -10.04
N GLN A 137 2.58 10.88 -11.29
CA GLN A 137 1.69 9.90 -11.87
C GLN A 137 2.06 8.49 -11.40
N ILE A 138 1.08 7.71 -10.93
CA ILE A 138 1.29 6.32 -10.53
C ILE A 138 0.49 5.44 -11.48
N SER A 139 1.15 4.50 -12.15
CA SER A 139 0.52 3.51 -13.01
C SER A 139 0.82 2.09 -12.53
N THR A 140 -0.16 1.21 -12.69
CA THR A 140 -0.06 -0.20 -12.34
C THR A 140 -0.37 -1.05 -13.57
N THR A 141 0.48 -2.02 -13.85
CA THR A 141 0.30 -2.99 -14.93
C THR A 141 0.36 -4.39 -14.35
N ASN A 142 -0.62 -5.22 -14.70
CA ASN A 142 -0.66 -6.63 -14.32
C ASN A 142 -0.41 -7.46 -15.56
N GLN A 143 0.39 -8.50 -15.41
CA GLN A 143 0.56 -9.51 -16.45
C GLN A 143 0.72 -10.89 -15.81
N ASP A 144 0.32 -11.90 -16.54
CA ASP A 144 0.48 -13.30 -16.19
C ASP A 144 1.43 -13.95 -17.22
N LYS A 145 2.69 -13.56 -17.17
CA LYS A 145 3.74 -14.16 -17.96
C LYS A 145 4.70 -14.87 -17.02
N SER A 146 4.25 -15.98 -16.47
CA SER A 146 5.08 -16.83 -15.62
C SER A 146 6.42 -17.13 -16.30
N GLY A 147 7.46 -16.50 -15.79
CA GLY A 147 8.83 -16.72 -16.20
C GLY A 147 9.53 -17.72 -15.26
N VAL A 148 10.77 -17.43 -14.92
CA VAL A 148 11.57 -18.23 -13.99
C VAL A 148 11.05 -18.14 -12.54
N PHE A 149 10.37 -17.03 -12.20
CA PHE A 149 9.82 -16.77 -10.87
C PHE A 149 8.31 -16.98 -10.89
N ASP A 150 7.76 -17.50 -9.80
CA ASP A 150 6.32 -17.63 -9.58
C ASP A 150 5.58 -16.28 -9.63
N GLY A 151 6.26 -15.22 -9.23
CA GLY A 151 5.82 -13.84 -9.38
C GLY A 151 6.95 -12.87 -9.09
N TYR A 152 6.83 -11.62 -9.57
CA TYR A 152 7.75 -10.55 -9.24
C TYR A 152 7.09 -9.17 -9.34
N ILE A 153 7.69 -8.21 -8.66
CA ILE A 153 7.32 -6.78 -8.74
C ILE A 153 8.45 -6.04 -9.41
N LYS A 154 8.15 -5.23 -10.43
CA LYS A 154 9.09 -4.30 -11.04
C LYS A 154 8.61 -2.87 -10.84
N VAL A 155 9.45 -2.05 -10.27
CA VAL A 155 9.21 -0.62 -10.06
C VAL A 155 10.09 0.17 -11.00
N THR A 156 9.50 1.08 -11.78
CA THR A 156 10.20 2.00 -12.67
C THR A 156 9.87 3.43 -12.25
N VAL A 157 10.88 4.21 -11.96
CA VAL A 157 10.76 5.65 -11.66
C VAL A 157 11.21 6.44 -12.86
N VAL A 158 10.37 7.37 -13.32
CA VAL A 158 10.61 8.25 -14.46
C VAL A 158 10.85 9.67 -13.96
N THR A 159 11.96 10.24 -14.37
CA THR A 159 12.33 11.64 -14.17
C THR A 159 12.38 12.39 -15.52
N GLU A 160 12.74 13.66 -15.54
CA GLU A 160 12.91 14.38 -16.81
C GLU A 160 14.03 13.82 -17.70
N LYS A 161 15.08 13.29 -17.08
CA LYS A 161 16.31 12.95 -17.78
C LYS A 161 16.50 11.45 -17.99
N ARG A 162 15.86 10.63 -17.17
CA ARG A 162 16.14 9.18 -17.19
C ARG A 162 15.06 8.36 -16.54
N GLU A 163 15.09 7.08 -16.85
CA GLU A 163 14.31 6.05 -16.17
C GLU A 163 15.24 5.16 -15.35
N ARG A 164 14.76 4.71 -14.20
CA ARG A 164 15.45 3.74 -13.36
C ARG A 164 14.48 2.66 -12.96
N SER A 165 14.92 1.41 -13.00
CA SER A 165 14.08 0.29 -12.63
C SER A 165 14.78 -0.66 -11.67
N ILE A 166 13.97 -1.27 -10.82
CA ILE A 166 14.34 -2.35 -9.92
C ILE A 166 13.24 -3.40 -9.94
N ALA A 167 13.62 -4.68 -9.86
CA ALA A 167 12.66 -5.75 -9.71
C ALA A 167 13.06 -6.68 -8.56
N GLY A 168 12.06 -7.27 -7.95
CA GLY A 168 12.25 -8.22 -6.85
C GLY A 168 11.15 -9.26 -6.82
N THR A 169 11.44 -10.36 -6.12
CA THR A 169 10.54 -11.47 -5.88
C THR A 169 10.60 -11.91 -4.42
N VAL A 170 9.70 -12.78 -4.03
CA VAL A 170 9.72 -13.48 -2.75
C VAL A 170 9.99 -14.96 -3.04
N PHE A 171 11.03 -15.49 -2.44
CA PHE A 171 11.37 -16.91 -2.59
C PHE A 171 10.47 -17.79 -1.72
N SER A 172 10.50 -19.09 -1.97
CA SER A 172 9.70 -20.08 -1.24
C SER A 172 9.96 -20.12 0.28
N ASP A 173 11.09 -19.57 0.73
CA ASP A 173 11.42 -19.38 2.15
C ASP A 173 10.77 -18.12 2.77
N GLY A 174 9.97 -17.40 1.99
CA GLY A 174 9.30 -16.17 2.40
C GLY A 174 10.23 -14.94 2.43
N LYS A 175 11.45 -15.04 1.94
CA LYS A 175 12.39 -13.92 1.97
C LYS A 175 12.35 -13.11 0.68
N PRO A 176 12.27 -11.76 0.80
CA PRO A 176 12.40 -10.86 -0.33
C PRO A 176 13.80 -10.95 -0.98
N ARG A 177 13.86 -10.82 -2.30
CA ARG A 177 15.09 -10.74 -3.08
C ARG A 177 14.97 -9.68 -4.15
N PHE A 178 16.02 -8.90 -4.35
CA PHE A 178 16.18 -8.11 -5.58
C PHE A 178 16.74 -9.01 -6.67
N ILE A 179 16.09 -9.02 -7.83
CA ILE A 179 16.44 -9.89 -8.97
C ILE A 179 16.95 -9.10 -10.16
N GLN A 180 16.68 -7.79 -10.22
CA GLN A 180 17.15 -6.95 -11.30
C GLN A 180 17.31 -5.50 -10.85
N ILE A 181 18.40 -4.84 -11.23
CA ILE A 181 18.62 -3.39 -11.08
C ILE A 181 19.06 -2.82 -12.43
N LYS A 182 18.31 -1.81 -12.94
CA LYS A 182 18.58 -1.17 -14.24
C LYS A 182 18.77 -2.18 -15.40
N GLY A 183 17.98 -3.25 -15.41
CA GLY A 183 18.06 -4.28 -16.43
C GLY A 183 19.12 -5.36 -16.18
N ILE A 184 20.06 -5.17 -15.24
CA ILE A 184 21.09 -6.14 -14.88
C ILE A 184 20.49 -7.13 -13.88
N GLN A 185 20.60 -8.43 -14.17
CA GLN A 185 20.16 -9.49 -13.26
C GLN A 185 21.11 -9.58 -12.06
N ILE A 186 20.55 -9.71 -10.89
CA ILE A 186 21.25 -9.87 -9.62
C ILE A 186 20.49 -10.88 -8.74
N ASP A 187 21.13 -11.32 -7.68
CA ASP A 187 20.50 -11.99 -6.54
C ASP A 187 21.00 -11.34 -5.27
N ALA A 188 20.17 -10.52 -4.64
CA ALA A 188 20.55 -9.81 -3.44
C ALA A 188 19.41 -9.76 -2.43
N GLU A 189 19.70 -10.09 -1.18
CA GLU A 189 18.78 -9.91 -0.06
C GLU A 189 18.75 -8.43 0.34
N PRO A 190 17.56 -7.79 0.43
CA PRO A 190 17.48 -6.40 0.84
C PRO A 190 17.73 -6.27 2.35
N TRP A 191 18.85 -5.65 2.71
CA TRP A 191 19.21 -5.30 4.08
C TRP A 191 19.05 -3.81 4.34
N ALA A 192 18.87 -3.43 5.61
CA ALA A 192 18.67 -2.03 6.00
C ALA A 192 19.85 -1.09 5.64
N LYS A 193 21.03 -1.65 5.39
CA LYS A 193 22.25 -0.93 4.99
C LYS A 193 22.82 -1.60 3.74
N MET A 194 22.20 -1.35 2.60
CA MET A 194 22.81 -1.64 1.30
C MET A 194 23.56 -0.39 0.85
N ALA A 195 24.88 -0.46 0.81
CA ALA A 195 25.72 0.60 0.31
C ALA A 195 25.90 0.49 -1.21
#